data_6cfed6221833af42138b186a76d20b8e
#
_entry.id   6cfed6221833af42138b186a76d20b8e
#
_cell.length_a   1.000
_cell.length_b   1.000
_cell.length_c   1.000
_cell.angle_alpha   90.00
_cell.angle_beta   90.00
_cell.angle_gamma   90.00
#
_symmetry.space_group_name_H-M   'P 1'
#
loop_
_entity.id
_entity.type
_entity.pdbx_description
1 polymer ?
#
loop_
_entity_poly.entity_id
_entity_poly.type
_entity_poly.pdbx_seq_one_letter_code
_entity_poly.pdbx_strand_id
1 'polypeptide(L)'
;MKDQQAIRKVYEDMYRAMIDKDIVALGSLLSDDSILIHMTGHRQPRKEYLAEIAAGVLNYYSVDTDALEITVSGDTARMIGRSRVNAAVYGGSRHTWRLQMDSELRKIDGKWKITLSKASTY
;
A
#
# COMPACT_ATOMS: atom_id res chain seq x y z
N MET A 1 20.82 2.49 4.76
CA MET A 1 20.43 3.73 5.46
C MET A 1 19.14 3.51 6.23
N LYS A 2 19.02 4.13 7.38
CA LYS A 2 17.88 3.90 8.28
C LYS A 2 16.53 4.23 7.64
N ASP A 3 16.43 5.34 6.92
CA ASP A 3 15.17 5.76 6.30
C ASP A 3 14.74 4.82 5.19
N GLN A 4 15.66 4.36 4.35
CA GLN A 4 15.34 3.40 3.30
C GLN A 4 14.87 2.07 3.87
N GLN A 5 15.50 1.59 4.94
CA GLN A 5 15.08 0.37 5.61
C GLN A 5 13.70 0.51 6.25
N ALA A 6 13.45 1.66 6.88
CA ALA A 6 12.16 1.95 7.50
C ALA A 6 11.04 1.99 6.46
N ILE A 7 11.29 2.60 5.29
CA ILE A 7 10.30 2.69 4.21
C ILE A 7 10.07 1.32 3.57
N ARG A 8 11.13 0.53 3.38
CA ARG A 8 10.99 -0.85 2.91
C ARG A 8 10.10 -1.66 3.84
N LYS A 9 10.30 -1.49 5.14
CA LYS A 9 9.47 -2.15 6.15
C LYS A 9 8.00 -1.71 6.05
N VAL A 10 7.74 -0.43 5.80
CA VAL A 10 6.37 0.06 5.57
C VAL A 10 5.72 -0.70 4.41
N TYR A 11 6.43 -0.89 3.30
CA TYR A 11 5.92 -1.64 2.15
C TYR A 11 5.58 -3.09 2.52
N GLU A 12 6.50 -3.75 3.20
CA GLU A 12 6.32 -5.15 3.63
C GLU A 12 5.17 -5.28 4.63
N ASP A 13 5.13 -4.42 5.63
CA ASP A 13 4.09 -4.43 6.67
C ASP A 13 2.72 -4.09 6.07
N MET A 14 2.68 -3.19 5.08
CA MET A 14 1.45 -2.85 4.37
C MET A 14 0.81 -4.09 3.73
N TYR A 15 1.57 -4.84 2.94
CA TYR A 15 1.03 -6.03 2.31
C TYR A 15 0.68 -7.12 3.31
N ARG A 16 1.46 -7.28 4.36
CA ARG A 16 1.14 -8.24 5.43
C ARG A 16 -0.19 -7.89 6.09
N ALA A 17 -0.39 -6.61 6.43
CA ALA A 17 -1.62 -6.14 7.04
C ALA A 17 -2.82 -6.30 6.10
N MET A 18 -2.62 -6.07 4.80
CA MET A 18 -3.66 -6.28 3.79
C MET A 18 -4.06 -7.76 3.71
N ILE A 19 -3.09 -8.67 3.70
CA ILE A 19 -3.35 -10.11 3.66
C ILE A 19 -4.06 -10.57 4.93
N ASP A 20 -3.61 -10.11 6.08
CA ASP A 20 -4.16 -10.49 7.39
C ASP A 20 -5.46 -9.77 7.75
N LYS A 21 -5.86 -8.78 6.95
CA LYS A 21 -6.99 -7.87 7.25
C LYS A 21 -6.83 -7.18 8.59
N ASP A 22 -5.59 -6.85 8.94
CA ASP A 22 -5.25 -6.12 10.16
C ASP A 22 -5.38 -4.62 9.88
N ILE A 23 -6.61 -4.12 10.02
CA ILE A 23 -6.92 -2.74 9.68
C ILE A 23 -6.29 -1.73 10.64
N VAL A 24 -6.00 -2.12 11.88
CA VAL A 24 -5.30 -1.27 12.83
C VAL A 24 -3.85 -1.07 12.38
N ALA A 25 -3.15 -2.16 12.07
CA ALA A 25 -1.77 -2.09 11.58
C ALA A 25 -1.70 -1.33 10.26
N LEU A 26 -2.57 -1.66 9.30
CA LEU A 26 -2.60 -0.98 8.00
C LEU A 26 -2.87 0.52 8.16
N GLY A 27 -3.86 0.88 8.97
CA GLY A 27 -4.20 2.27 9.23
C GLY A 27 -3.07 3.06 9.85
N SER A 28 -2.23 2.42 10.68
CA SER A 28 -1.06 3.08 11.30
C SER A 28 0.03 3.43 10.28
N LEU A 29 0.05 2.78 9.12
CA LEU A 29 1.02 3.05 8.05
C LEU A 29 0.53 4.14 7.08
N LEU A 30 -0.71 4.56 7.18
CA LEU A 30 -1.33 5.55 6.30
C LEU A 30 -1.54 6.85 7.06
N SER A 31 -1.27 7.99 6.41
CA SER A 31 -1.60 9.28 7.01
C SER A 31 -3.13 9.47 7.05
N ASP A 32 -3.59 10.35 7.93
CA ASP A 32 -5.04 10.58 8.08
C ASP A 32 -5.70 11.06 6.79
N ASP A 33 -4.96 11.78 5.96
CA ASP A 33 -5.43 12.33 4.68
C ASP A 33 -5.00 11.49 3.48
N SER A 34 -4.54 10.26 3.70
CA SER A 34 -4.03 9.43 2.61
C SER A 34 -5.12 9.05 1.62
N ILE A 35 -4.72 8.94 0.36
CA ILE A 35 -5.60 8.57 -0.76
C ILE A 35 -4.96 7.40 -1.52
N LEU A 36 -5.76 6.40 -1.84
CA LEU A 36 -5.38 5.34 -2.78
C LEU A 36 -6.10 5.60 -4.11
N ILE A 37 -5.33 5.68 -5.19
CA ILE A 37 -5.88 5.78 -6.53
C ILE A 37 -5.79 4.40 -7.17
N HIS A 38 -6.93 3.77 -7.44
CA HIS A 38 -7.00 2.46 -8.07
C HIS A 38 -6.67 2.55 -9.56
N MET A 39 -6.43 1.41 -10.20
CA MET A 39 -6.12 1.33 -11.65
C MET A 39 -7.21 1.94 -12.51
N THR A 40 -8.44 1.92 -12.05
CA THR A 40 -9.59 2.52 -12.74
C THR A 40 -9.66 4.05 -12.62
N GLY A 41 -8.78 4.64 -11.81
CA GLY A 41 -8.82 6.06 -11.46
C GLY A 41 -9.68 6.38 -10.26
N HIS A 42 -10.35 5.41 -9.66
CA HIS A 42 -11.15 5.61 -8.46
C HIS A 42 -10.26 6.06 -7.30
N ARG A 43 -10.60 7.20 -6.69
CA ARG A 43 -9.88 7.77 -5.55
C ARG A 43 -10.56 7.35 -4.27
N GLN A 44 -9.81 6.68 -3.41
CA GLN A 44 -10.36 6.09 -2.19
C GLN A 44 -9.66 6.66 -0.96
N PRO A 45 -10.40 7.40 -0.10
CA PRO A 45 -9.86 7.89 1.17
C PRO A 45 -9.51 6.72 2.11
N ARG A 46 -8.61 6.99 3.06
CA ARG A 46 -8.15 6.02 4.04
C ARG A 46 -9.29 5.23 4.71
N LYS A 47 -10.29 5.93 5.20
CA LYS A 47 -11.42 5.33 5.92
C LYS A 47 -12.18 4.33 5.04
N GLU A 48 -12.45 4.69 3.80
CA GLU A 48 -13.17 3.86 2.85
C GLU A 48 -12.35 2.61 2.49
N TYR A 49 -11.04 2.79 2.24
CA TYR A 49 -10.15 1.69 1.91
C TYR A 49 -10.09 0.65 3.03
N LEU A 50 -9.91 1.11 4.29
CA LEU A 50 -9.86 0.24 5.44
C LEU A 50 -11.19 -0.51 5.64
N ALA A 51 -12.32 0.18 5.42
CA ALA A 51 -13.64 -0.43 5.53
C ALA A 51 -13.86 -1.54 4.48
N GLU A 52 -13.39 -1.35 3.26
CA GLU A 52 -13.52 -2.35 2.21
C GLU A 52 -12.67 -3.60 2.49
N ILE A 53 -11.47 -3.42 3.06
CA ILE A 53 -10.65 -4.57 3.47
C ILE A 53 -11.33 -5.33 4.60
N ALA A 54 -11.84 -4.64 5.60
CA ALA A 54 -12.54 -5.26 6.72
C ALA A 54 -13.82 -6.00 6.28
N ALA A 55 -14.53 -5.45 5.30
CA ALA A 55 -15.78 -6.03 4.79
C ALA A 55 -15.57 -7.19 3.81
N GLY A 56 -14.32 -7.48 3.41
CA GLY A 56 -14.03 -8.54 2.45
C GLY A 56 -14.30 -8.19 1.00
N VAL A 57 -14.43 -6.89 0.68
CA VAL A 57 -14.57 -6.41 -0.70
C VAL A 57 -13.23 -6.49 -1.42
N LEU A 58 -12.15 -6.22 -0.70
CA LEU A 58 -10.77 -6.35 -1.16
C LEU A 58 -10.11 -7.47 -0.37
N ASN A 59 -9.75 -8.55 -1.04
CA ASN A 59 -9.15 -9.73 -0.40
C ASN A 59 -7.79 -10.01 -1.01
N TYR A 60 -6.75 -10.00 -0.18
CA TYR A 60 -5.36 -10.24 -0.58
C TYR A 60 -4.90 -11.55 0.05
N TYR A 61 -4.21 -12.40 -0.72
CA TYR A 61 -3.81 -13.73 -0.29
C TYR A 61 -2.31 -13.92 -0.21
N SER A 62 -1.56 -13.38 -1.18
CA SER A 62 -0.10 -13.46 -1.18
C SER A 62 0.50 -12.32 -1.99
N VAL A 63 1.77 -12.04 -1.73
CA VAL A 63 2.54 -11.03 -2.45
C VAL A 63 3.97 -11.51 -2.64
N ASP A 64 4.48 -11.34 -3.87
CA ASP A 64 5.88 -11.58 -4.22
C ASP A 64 6.41 -10.32 -4.86
N THR A 65 7.38 -9.67 -4.21
CA THR A 65 7.92 -8.39 -4.67
C THR A 65 9.03 -8.61 -5.68
N ASP A 66 8.85 -8.07 -6.89
CA ASP A 66 9.83 -8.16 -7.97
C ASP A 66 10.81 -7.00 -7.96
N ALA A 67 10.38 -5.80 -7.55
CA ALA A 67 11.23 -4.63 -7.49
C ALA A 67 10.69 -3.62 -6.48
N LEU A 68 11.58 -2.90 -5.82
CA LEU A 68 11.22 -1.83 -4.89
C LEU A 68 12.28 -0.73 -4.97
N GLU A 69 11.87 0.44 -5.45
CA GLU A 69 12.72 1.62 -5.55
C GLU A 69 12.27 2.65 -4.53
N ILE A 70 13.21 3.16 -3.74
CA ILE A 70 12.93 4.12 -2.67
C ILE A 70 13.85 5.32 -2.84
N THR A 71 13.27 6.52 -2.90
CA THR A 71 13.99 7.78 -2.97
C THR A 71 13.59 8.63 -1.77
N VAL A 72 14.56 9.04 -0.96
CA VAL A 72 14.32 9.82 0.26
C VAL A 72 14.86 11.23 0.06
N SER A 73 14.07 12.23 0.46
CA SER A 73 14.45 13.63 0.44
C SER A 73 13.96 14.30 1.73
N GLY A 74 14.84 14.39 2.76
CA GLY A 74 14.45 14.93 4.07
C GLY A 74 13.33 14.11 4.72
N ASP A 75 12.22 14.76 5.00
CA ASP A 75 11.04 14.12 5.63
C ASP A 75 10.01 13.61 4.62
N THR A 76 10.36 13.60 3.33
CA THR A 76 9.50 13.06 2.28
C THR A 76 10.21 11.93 1.55
N ALA A 77 9.44 11.05 0.94
CA ALA A 77 9.99 9.95 0.16
C ALA A 77 9.01 9.53 -0.93
N ARG A 78 9.55 8.86 -1.93
CA ARG A 78 8.77 8.20 -2.96
C ARG A 78 9.17 6.73 -3.02
N MET A 79 8.21 5.87 -3.17
CA MET A 79 8.41 4.43 -3.22
C MET A 79 7.66 3.87 -4.42
N ILE A 80 8.36 3.16 -5.29
CA ILE A 80 7.75 2.47 -6.43
C ILE A 80 7.99 0.99 -6.25
N GLY A 81 6.93 0.25 -5.96
CA GLY A 81 7.00 -1.20 -5.76
C GLY A 81 6.29 -1.94 -6.87
N ARG A 82 6.92 -2.98 -7.39
CA ARG A 82 6.35 -3.90 -8.37
C ARG A 82 6.25 -5.27 -7.74
N SER A 83 5.04 -5.78 -7.63
CA SER A 83 4.78 -7.04 -6.94
C SER A 83 3.72 -7.85 -7.70
N ARG A 84 3.88 -9.17 -7.64
CA ARG A 84 2.83 -10.09 -8.08
C ARG A 84 1.94 -10.34 -6.88
N VAL A 85 0.70 -9.92 -6.97
CA VAL A 85 -0.25 -9.93 -5.86
C VAL A 85 -1.42 -10.83 -6.20
N ASN A 86 -1.61 -11.89 -5.41
CA ASN A 86 -2.76 -12.77 -5.56
C ASN A 86 -3.92 -12.20 -4.74
N ALA A 87 -4.99 -11.82 -5.43
CA ALA A 87 -6.11 -11.12 -4.80
C ALA A 87 -7.43 -11.40 -5.53
N ALA A 88 -8.52 -11.25 -4.79
CA ALA A 88 -9.87 -11.17 -5.32
C ALA A 88 -10.48 -9.85 -4.86
N VAL A 89 -10.88 -9.02 -5.81
CA VAL A 89 -11.35 -7.66 -5.54
C VAL A 89 -12.76 -7.47 -6.08
N TYR A 90 -13.57 -6.72 -5.32
CA TYR A 90 -14.96 -6.36 -5.70
C TYR A 90 -15.80 -7.55 -6.15
N GLY A 91 -15.69 -8.67 -5.40
CA GLY A 91 -16.48 -9.89 -5.69
C GLY A 91 -15.99 -10.70 -6.88
N GLY A 92 -14.86 -10.33 -7.48
CA GLY A 92 -14.28 -11.05 -8.60
C GLY A 92 -13.56 -12.33 -8.19
N SER A 93 -13.07 -13.06 -9.18
CA SER A 93 -12.29 -14.28 -8.97
C SER A 93 -10.93 -13.98 -8.41
N ARG A 94 -10.39 -14.92 -7.64
CA ARG A 94 -9.02 -14.87 -7.17
C ARG A 94 -8.06 -15.04 -8.34
N HIS A 95 -7.08 -14.11 -8.44
CA HIS A 95 -6.13 -14.14 -9.55
C HIS A 95 -4.86 -13.35 -9.20
N THR A 96 -3.77 -13.58 -9.92
CA THR A 96 -2.51 -12.90 -9.66
C THR A 96 -2.38 -11.68 -10.56
N TRP A 97 -2.22 -10.52 -9.93
CA TRP A 97 -2.04 -9.22 -10.59
C TRP A 97 -0.57 -8.81 -10.52
N ARG A 98 -0.06 -8.27 -11.60
CA ARG A 98 1.24 -7.59 -11.60
C ARG A 98 0.97 -6.12 -11.28
N LEU A 99 1.09 -5.78 -10.01
CA LEU A 99 0.75 -4.44 -9.51
C LEU A 99 1.98 -3.59 -9.29
N GLN A 100 1.94 -2.37 -9.79
CA GLN A 100 2.89 -1.33 -9.44
C GLN A 100 2.20 -0.33 -8.53
N MET A 101 2.81 -0.09 -7.37
CA MET A 101 2.35 0.92 -6.42
C MET A 101 3.35 2.06 -6.41
N ASP A 102 2.92 3.23 -6.88
CA ASP A 102 3.70 4.46 -6.81
C ASP A 102 3.18 5.25 -5.63
N SER A 103 3.98 5.32 -4.57
CA SER A 103 3.55 5.88 -3.30
C SER A 103 4.41 7.06 -2.89
N GLU A 104 3.76 8.07 -2.33
CA GLU A 104 4.42 9.18 -1.65
C GLU A 104 4.29 8.98 -0.15
N LEU A 105 5.38 9.25 0.57
CA LEU A 105 5.44 9.09 2.03
C LEU A 105 5.93 10.38 2.66
N ARG A 106 5.54 10.57 3.92
CA ARG A 106 6.02 11.67 4.74
C ARG A 106 6.34 11.17 6.14
N LYS A 107 7.40 11.70 6.74
CA LYS A 107 7.76 11.38 8.11
C LYS A 107 6.93 12.24 9.04
N ILE A 108 6.08 11.60 9.83
CA ILE A 108 5.15 12.24 10.75
C ILE A 108 5.44 11.69 12.15
N ASP A 109 5.80 12.57 13.07
CA ASP A 109 6.14 12.19 14.45
C ASP A 109 7.18 11.07 14.50
N GLY A 110 8.20 11.17 13.66
CA GLY A 110 9.30 10.21 13.58
C GLY A 110 8.98 8.92 12.83
N LYS A 111 7.79 8.78 12.26
CA LYS A 111 7.37 7.57 11.54
C LYS A 111 7.01 7.87 10.10
N TRP A 112 7.46 7.02 9.19
CA TRP A 112 7.10 7.13 7.79
C TRP A 112 5.67 6.64 7.56
N LYS A 113 4.86 7.49 6.92
CA LYS A 113 3.47 7.17 6.58
C LYS A 113 3.20 7.43 5.11
N ILE A 114 2.40 6.56 4.50
CA ILE A 114 1.98 6.71 3.12
C ILE A 114 0.92 7.80 3.05
N THR A 115 1.13 8.80 2.19
CA THR A 115 0.18 9.90 2.00
C THR A 115 -0.62 9.77 0.72
N LEU A 116 -0.05 9.10 -0.28
CA LEU A 116 -0.70 8.87 -1.56
C LEU A 116 -0.15 7.58 -2.16
N SER A 117 -1.02 6.76 -2.72
CA SER A 117 -0.62 5.60 -3.50
C SER A 117 -1.41 5.56 -4.79
N LYS A 118 -0.74 5.26 -5.89
CA LYS A 118 -1.37 5.09 -7.19
C LYS A 118 -1.05 3.69 -7.70
N ALA A 119 -2.10 2.91 -7.95
CA ALA A 119 -1.97 1.55 -8.46
C ALA A 119 -1.97 1.53 -9.97
N SER A 120 -1.13 0.70 -10.56
CA SER A 120 -1.09 0.43 -12.00
C SER A 120 -0.60 -1.00 -12.21
N THR A 121 -0.52 -1.43 -13.46
CA THR A 121 0.06 -2.72 -13.80
C THR A 121 1.45 -2.53 -14.41
N TYR A 122 2.21 -3.61 -14.48
CA TYR A 122 3.53 -3.57 -15.12
C TYR A 122 3.81 -4.83 -15.94
#